data_38e5a0eb1154483ddca25670d0d03cd8
#
_entry.id   38e5a0eb1154483ddca25670d0d03cd8
#
_cell.length_a   1.000
_cell.length_b   1.000
_cell.length_c   1.000
_cell.angle_alpha   90.00
_cell.angle_beta   90.00
_cell.angle_gamma   90.00
#
_symmetry.space_group_name_H-M   'P 1'
#
loop_
_entity.id
_entity.type
_entity.pdbx_description
1 polymer ?
#
loop_
_entity_poly.entity_id
_entity_poly.type
_entity_poly.pdbx_seq_one_letter_code
_entity_poly.pdbx_strand_id
1 'polypeptide(L)'
;YKDKEKVLYNGFWRRFKLEKNFPEITGRKIVAYFNFETAKDPELVVKVALSAVSTEGAVKNLRAEASGKSFEQLAEAARTDWNNELDHFEIEGTPDQKAMFYTSLYHTMINPSVYMDVDGSYRGLDHNIHQAKGFTNYTIFSLWDTYRAEHPFLNLVKPERNADMVESMIKHEQQSVHGMLPIWSLMGNENWCMSGYHAVSVLADAITKGVFSNVDEALSAMVSTSTVPYYEGVADYMKLGYIPLDKSGTAASSTLEYAYDDWTIYQTALKAGNKEIADTYRKRALNYRNIYDTSIGFARPRYSDGTFKKEFDVLQTYGEGFIEGNSWNFSFHVPHDVFGMIDLMGGEKTFVQKLDELFSMHLPEKYYEHNEDITEECLVGGYVHGNEPSHHVPYLYAWTSQPWKTQYWLREILNKMYKNDINGLGGNDDCGQMSAWYLFSVMGFYPVCPGTDQYVLGAPYLPYLKLTLPNGKTLEIKAPGVSDKKRYVQSLKLNGESYDKMYITHEDILKGGVLEFKMSASPNKRRGVSVQDKPYSLTNGIN
;
A
#
# COMPACT_ATOMS: atom_id res chain seq x y z
N TYR A 1 37.30 6.44 17.34
CA TYR A 1 38.58 5.76 17.57
C TYR A 1 39.08 6.10 18.98
N LYS A 2 38.82 5.26 19.94
CA LYS A 2 39.34 5.41 21.31
C LYS A 2 40.84 5.06 21.40
N ASP A 3 41.34 4.23 20.46
CA ASP A 3 42.75 3.79 20.42
C ASP A 3 43.23 3.68 18.97
N LYS A 4 43.70 4.76 18.42
CA LYS A 4 44.35 4.80 17.09
C LYS A 4 45.51 3.81 16.95
N GLU A 5 46.10 3.38 18.06
CA GLU A 5 47.24 2.47 18.10
C GLU A 5 46.88 1.00 17.80
N LYS A 6 45.60 0.64 17.88
CA LYS A 6 45.14 -0.76 17.67
C LYS A 6 44.72 -1.04 16.22
N VAL A 7 44.57 -0.04 15.38
CA VAL A 7 44.12 -0.22 14.00
C VAL A 7 45.28 -0.04 13.04
N LEU A 8 45.64 -1.14 12.39
CA LEU A 8 46.61 -1.12 11.31
C LEU A 8 45.88 -1.15 9.99
N TYR A 9 45.87 -0.01 9.28
CA TYR A 9 45.40 0.02 7.91
C TYR A 9 46.35 -0.72 6.99
N ASN A 10 45.92 -1.85 6.39
CA ASN A 10 46.79 -2.67 5.58
C ASN A 10 46.55 -2.52 4.07
N GLY A 11 45.54 -1.78 3.68
CA GLY A 11 45.23 -1.55 2.26
C GLY A 11 43.93 -2.17 1.78
N PHE A 12 43.81 -2.46 0.51
CA PHE A 12 42.62 -3.01 -0.14
C PHE A 12 42.98 -3.94 -1.30
N TRP A 13 42.02 -4.78 -1.70
CA TRP A 13 42.18 -5.65 -2.84
C TRP A 13 41.81 -4.94 -4.15
N ARG A 14 42.72 -5.03 -5.14
CA ARG A 14 42.44 -4.58 -6.49
C ARG A 14 42.91 -5.66 -7.48
N ARG A 15 41.99 -6.18 -8.30
CA ARG A 15 42.30 -7.19 -9.34
C ARG A 15 43.18 -8.35 -8.82
N PHE A 16 42.78 -8.94 -7.70
CA PHE A 16 43.50 -10.05 -7.03
C PHE A 16 44.86 -9.67 -6.42
N LYS A 17 45.20 -8.39 -6.34
CA LYS A 17 46.37 -7.90 -5.64
C LYS A 17 45.95 -7.07 -4.43
N LEU A 18 46.72 -7.21 -3.36
CA LEU A 18 46.63 -6.40 -2.17
C LEU A 18 47.45 -5.12 -2.39
N GLU A 19 46.76 -3.97 -2.36
CA GLU A 19 47.42 -2.66 -2.40
C GLU A 19 47.55 -2.12 -0.98
N LYS A 20 48.76 -1.75 -0.60
CA LYS A 20 49.09 -1.24 0.75
C LYS A 20 49.43 0.23 0.72
N ASN A 21 49.20 0.88 1.86
CA ASN A 21 49.66 2.28 2.12
C ASN A 21 49.01 3.33 1.18
N PHE A 22 47.85 3.07 0.63
CA PHE A 22 47.06 4.08 -0.06
C PHE A 22 46.14 4.78 0.92
N PRO A 23 46.25 6.10 1.10
CA PRO A 23 45.37 6.86 1.98
C PRO A 23 43.95 6.96 1.46
N GLU A 24 43.78 6.89 0.14
CA GLU A 24 42.51 7.06 -0.54
C GLU A 24 42.46 6.23 -1.83
N ILE A 25 41.30 5.65 -2.16
CA ILE A 25 41.07 5.00 -3.44
C ILE A 25 39.62 5.17 -3.88
N THR A 26 39.46 5.38 -5.19
CA THR A 26 38.16 5.41 -5.87
C THR A 26 38.09 4.30 -6.90
N GLY A 27 36.96 3.59 -6.97
CA GLY A 27 36.77 2.52 -7.97
C GLY A 27 35.48 1.73 -7.73
N ARG A 28 35.20 0.81 -8.67
CA ARG A 28 34.09 -0.14 -8.54
C ARG A 28 34.55 -1.39 -7.78
N LYS A 29 33.68 -1.93 -6.90
CA LYS A 29 33.93 -3.15 -6.12
C LYS A 29 35.21 -3.05 -5.28
N ILE A 30 35.31 -1.97 -4.50
CA ILE A 30 36.40 -1.78 -3.55
C ILE A 30 36.09 -2.55 -2.28
N VAL A 31 37.08 -3.27 -1.75
CA VAL A 31 37.04 -3.92 -0.44
C VAL A 31 38.18 -3.37 0.40
N ALA A 32 37.82 -2.71 1.52
CA ALA A 32 38.78 -2.30 2.55
C ALA A 32 38.87 -3.41 3.61
N TYR A 33 40.06 -3.64 4.14
CA TYR A 33 40.24 -4.55 5.26
C TYR A 33 41.17 -3.97 6.31
N PHE A 34 40.93 -4.36 7.55
CA PHE A 34 41.66 -3.87 8.72
C PHE A 34 42.10 -5.06 9.56
N ASN A 35 43.32 -5.03 10.07
CA ASN A 35 43.77 -6.01 11.06
C ASN A 35 43.76 -5.36 12.44
N PHE A 36 43.24 -6.09 13.41
CA PHE A 36 43.14 -5.66 14.79
C PHE A 36 43.97 -6.61 15.67
N GLU A 37 44.69 -6.04 16.65
CA GLU A 37 45.36 -6.85 17.67
C GLU A 37 44.37 -7.13 18.80
N THR A 38 43.91 -8.39 18.87
CA THR A 38 42.88 -8.85 19.83
C THR A 38 43.44 -9.61 21.01
N ALA A 39 44.79 -9.76 21.12
CA ALA A 39 45.42 -10.55 22.16
C ALA A 39 45.17 -10.01 23.58
N LYS A 40 44.98 -8.72 23.75
CA LYS A 40 44.73 -8.04 25.03
C LYS A 40 43.28 -7.70 25.29
N ASP A 41 42.49 -7.55 24.22
CA ASP A 41 41.07 -7.18 24.23
C ASP A 41 40.38 -7.98 23.12
N PRO A 42 39.71 -9.09 23.46
CA PRO A 42 39.11 -9.96 22.46
C PRO A 42 37.85 -9.36 21.81
N GLU A 43 37.30 -8.29 22.34
CA GLU A 43 36.10 -7.66 21.83
C GLU A 43 36.44 -6.52 20.85
N LEU A 44 35.80 -6.54 19.69
CA LEU A 44 35.87 -5.47 18.69
C LEU A 44 34.49 -4.85 18.51
N VAL A 45 34.35 -3.59 18.92
CA VAL A 45 33.13 -2.82 18.68
C VAL A 45 33.29 -2.03 17.37
N VAL A 46 32.38 -2.27 16.43
CA VAL A 46 32.31 -1.57 15.15
C VAL A 46 31.04 -0.71 15.11
N LYS A 47 31.18 0.57 14.76
CA LYS A 47 30.04 1.48 14.51
C LYS A 47 30.07 1.90 13.05
N VAL A 48 28.94 1.74 12.37
CA VAL A 48 28.76 2.09 10.95
C VAL A 48 27.70 3.17 10.86
N ALA A 49 27.94 4.15 10.01
CA ALA A 49 26.96 5.16 9.64
C ALA A 49 26.96 5.35 8.13
N LEU A 50 25.79 5.69 7.60
CA LEU A 50 25.58 5.93 6.19
C LEU A 50 25.13 7.36 5.96
N SER A 51 25.40 7.87 4.77
CA SER A 51 24.87 9.13 4.25
C SER A 51 24.77 9.04 2.74
N ALA A 52 23.68 9.53 2.16
CA ALA A 52 23.54 9.69 0.72
C ALA A 52 24.19 11.00 0.22
N VAL A 53 24.64 11.85 1.13
CA VAL A 53 25.17 13.20 0.86
C VAL A 53 26.70 13.18 0.79
N SER A 54 27.37 12.81 1.89
CA SER A 54 28.83 12.81 1.96
C SER A 54 29.38 11.96 3.11
N THR A 55 30.69 11.70 3.09
CA THR A 55 31.40 11.06 4.21
C THR A 55 31.30 11.90 5.49
N GLU A 56 31.36 13.22 5.38
CA GLU A 56 31.19 14.15 6.49
C GLU A 56 29.77 14.06 7.08
N GLY A 57 28.73 13.89 6.22
CA GLY A 57 27.36 13.63 6.63
C GLY A 57 27.27 12.35 7.45
N ALA A 58 27.85 11.24 6.97
CA ALA A 58 27.90 9.98 7.71
C ALA A 58 28.58 10.13 9.09
N VAL A 59 29.66 10.91 9.18
CA VAL A 59 30.33 11.19 10.47
C VAL A 59 29.43 12.02 11.40
N LYS A 60 28.68 13.00 10.88
CA LYS A 60 27.70 13.76 11.68
C LYS A 60 26.61 12.84 12.22
N ASN A 61 26.03 11.97 11.38
CA ASN A 61 25.03 10.99 11.76
C ASN A 61 25.55 10.07 12.88
N LEU A 62 26.75 9.51 12.71
CA LEU A 62 27.41 8.68 13.72
C LEU A 62 27.58 9.41 15.06
N ARG A 63 28.00 10.68 15.02
CA ARG A 63 28.20 11.49 16.23
C ARG A 63 26.88 11.77 16.96
N ALA A 64 25.84 12.09 16.22
CA ALA A 64 24.53 12.40 16.79
C ALA A 64 23.85 11.17 17.39
N GLU A 65 23.91 10.03 16.70
CA GLU A 65 23.09 8.86 17.04
C GLU A 65 23.81 7.87 17.95
N ALA A 66 25.13 7.62 17.73
CA ALA A 66 25.84 6.50 18.35
C ALA A 66 27.10 6.90 19.13
N SER A 67 27.58 8.15 19.07
CA SER A 67 28.81 8.55 19.76
C SER A 67 28.62 8.54 21.28
N GLY A 68 29.61 7.99 22.00
CA GLY A 68 29.58 7.92 23.46
C GLY A 68 28.66 6.87 24.07
N LYS A 69 27.88 6.14 23.25
CA LYS A 69 26.99 5.08 23.71
C LYS A 69 27.65 3.70 23.57
N SER A 70 27.43 2.79 24.53
CA SER A 70 27.79 1.37 24.42
C SER A 70 26.80 0.62 23.52
N PHE A 71 27.12 -0.64 23.18
CA PHE A 71 26.22 -1.53 22.46
C PHE A 71 24.89 -1.71 23.21
N GLU A 72 24.98 -1.99 24.52
CA GLU A 72 23.80 -2.23 25.38
C GLU A 72 22.92 -0.98 25.47
N GLN A 73 23.52 0.21 25.54
CA GLN A 73 22.78 1.48 25.55
C GLN A 73 22.04 1.71 24.24
N LEU A 74 22.65 1.37 23.10
CA LEU A 74 21.98 1.48 21.79
C LEU A 74 20.88 0.43 21.62
N ALA A 75 21.12 -0.81 22.08
CA ALA A 75 20.13 -1.88 22.04
C ALA A 75 18.90 -1.55 22.91
N GLU A 76 19.12 -0.98 24.12
CA GLU A 76 18.01 -0.59 24.99
C GLU A 76 17.25 0.63 24.45
N ALA A 77 17.95 1.61 23.86
CA ALA A 77 17.30 2.74 23.18
C ALA A 77 16.41 2.25 22.03
N ALA A 78 16.93 1.38 21.15
CA ALA A 78 16.17 0.80 20.06
C ALA A 78 14.95 0.00 20.54
N ARG A 79 15.10 -0.78 21.63
CA ARG A 79 13.97 -1.48 22.26
C ARG A 79 12.90 -0.52 22.75
N THR A 80 13.31 0.56 23.40
CA THR A 80 12.38 1.59 23.89
C THR A 80 11.66 2.27 22.75
N ASP A 81 12.38 2.66 21.68
CA ASP A 81 11.78 3.31 20.52
C ASP A 81 10.77 2.39 19.83
N TRP A 82 11.10 1.11 19.60
CA TRP A 82 10.16 0.14 19.04
C TRP A 82 8.96 -0.12 19.93
N ASN A 83 9.14 -0.22 21.25
CA ASN A 83 8.01 -0.38 22.16
C ASN A 83 7.06 0.83 22.08
N ASN A 84 7.58 2.06 22.02
CA ASN A 84 6.77 3.26 21.86
C ASN A 84 6.03 3.30 20.51
N GLU A 85 6.67 2.81 19.43
CA GLU A 85 6.03 2.71 18.11
C GLU A 85 4.88 1.69 18.09
N LEU A 86 5.00 0.59 18.84
CA LEU A 86 4.02 -0.50 18.85
C LEU A 86 2.94 -0.37 19.92
N ASP A 87 3.09 0.52 20.92
CA ASP A 87 2.19 0.66 22.08
C ASP A 87 0.87 1.40 21.78
N HIS A 88 0.57 1.65 20.51
CA HIS A 88 -0.70 2.26 20.11
C HIS A 88 -1.88 1.29 20.14
N PHE A 89 -1.60 -0.02 20.18
CA PHE A 89 -2.61 -1.06 20.15
C PHE A 89 -2.56 -1.93 21.42
N GLU A 90 -3.74 -2.25 21.92
CA GLU A 90 -3.96 -3.28 22.95
C GLU A 90 -4.94 -4.31 22.38
N ILE A 91 -4.58 -5.60 22.40
CA ILE A 91 -5.40 -6.66 21.83
C ILE A 91 -5.56 -7.84 22.76
N GLU A 92 -6.74 -8.49 22.69
CA GLU A 92 -6.96 -9.82 23.25
C GLU A 92 -6.97 -10.87 22.13
N GLY A 93 -6.29 -11.99 22.35
CA GLY A 93 -6.18 -13.08 21.40
C GLY A 93 -5.23 -14.17 21.89
N THR A 94 -5.09 -15.22 21.11
CA THR A 94 -4.11 -16.28 21.35
C THR A 94 -2.68 -15.74 21.25
N PRO A 95 -1.68 -16.43 21.82
CA PRO A 95 -0.27 -16.03 21.62
C PRO A 95 0.11 -15.86 20.15
N ASP A 96 -0.34 -16.75 19.26
CA ASP A 96 -0.06 -16.67 17.82
C ASP A 96 -0.73 -15.45 17.18
N GLN A 97 -1.98 -15.15 17.52
CA GLN A 97 -2.68 -13.95 17.03
C GLN A 97 -1.96 -12.68 17.48
N LYS A 98 -1.46 -12.62 18.72
CA LYS A 98 -0.67 -11.49 19.22
C LYS A 98 0.66 -11.36 18.47
N ALA A 99 1.38 -12.47 18.27
CA ALA A 99 2.62 -12.48 17.52
C ALA A 99 2.42 -11.96 16.10
N MET A 100 1.44 -12.50 15.36
CA MET A 100 1.12 -12.04 14.00
C MET A 100 0.73 -10.55 13.96
N PHE A 101 -0.09 -10.10 14.92
CA PHE A 101 -0.54 -8.70 14.94
C PHE A 101 0.61 -7.72 15.15
N TYR A 102 1.44 -7.94 16.17
CA TYR A 102 2.55 -7.02 16.45
C TYR A 102 3.69 -7.16 15.45
N THR A 103 3.89 -8.32 14.83
CA THR A 103 4.82 -8.48 13.70
C THR A 103 4.35 -7.70 12.49
N SER A 104 3.06 -7.79 12.14
CA SER A 104 2.49 -6.99 11.05
C SER A 104 2.58 -5.50 11.34
N LEU A 105 2.31 -5.07 12.57
CA LEU A 105 2.47 -3.68 12.97
C LEU A 105 3.94 -3.21 12.86
N TYR A 106 4.90 -4.08 13.23
CA TYR A 106 6.32 -3.80 13.04
C TYR A 106 6.67 -3.64 11.55
N HIS A 107 6.16 -4.51 10.68
CA HIS A 107 6.42 -4.44 9.23
C HIS A 107 5.94 -3.12 8.62
N THR A 108 4.79 -2.59 9.02
CA THR A 108 4.27 -1.30 8.52
C THR A 108 5.12 -0.09 8.96
N MET A 109 6.08 -0.28 9.86
CA MET A 109 6.96 0.80 10.34
C MET A 109 8.39 0.75 9.76
N ILE A 110 8.71 -0.28 8.94
CA ILE A 110 10.05 -0.46 8.37
C ILE A 110 10.27 0.43 7.14
N ASN A 111 9.29 0.47 6.25
CA ASN A 111 9.32 1.27 5.03
C ASN A 111 8.03 2.09 4.90
N PRO A 112 8.07 3.27 4.24
CA PRO A 112 9.25 3.99 3.70
C PRO A 112 10.26 4.38 4.78
N SER A 113 11.54 4.46 4.40
CA SER A 113 12.66 4.74 5.29
C SER A 113 13.10 6.20 5.24
N VAL A 114 13.58 6.74 6.36
CA VAL A 114 14.19 8.08 6.41
C VAL A 114 15.41 8.14 5.49
N TYR A 115 15.48 9.14 4.62
CA TYR A 115 16.54 9.35 3.64
C TYR A 115 17.05 10.78 3.69
N MET A 116 17.63 11.13 4.82
CA MET A 116 18.35 12.41 5.03
C MET A 116 19.34 12.28 6.17
N ASP A 117 20.35 13.15 6.18
CA ASP A 117 21.28 13.29 7.28
C ASP A 117 20.63 14.03 8.47
N VAL A 118 21.23 13.91 9.65
CA VAL A 118 20.74 14.56 10.89
C VAL A 118 20.66 16.09 10.82
N ASP A 119 21.32 16.70 9.85
CA ASP A 119 21.23 18.14 9.58
C ASP A 119 20.18 18.50 8.53
N GLY A 120 19.36 17.52 8.10
CA GLY A 120 18.31 17.69 7.11
C GLY A 120 18.77 17.66 5.66
N SER A 121 20.06 17.45 5.38
CA SER A 121 20.57 17.34 4.01
C SER A 121 20.19 15.99 3.40
N TYR A 122 19.75 15.97 2.14
CA TYR A 122 19.42 14.74 1.41
C TYR A 122 19.76 14.85 -0.09
N ARG A 123 19.89 13.73 -0.76
CA ARG A 123 20.08 13.68 -2.22
C ARG A 123 18.73 13.53 -2.92
N GLY A 124 18.37 14.47 -3.79
CA GLY A 124 17.15 14.43 -4.60
C GLY A 124 17.25 13.50 -5.81
N LEU A 125 16.13 13.34 -6.54
CA LEU A 125 16.09 12.58 -7.81
C LEU A 125 16.90 13.23 -8.94
N ASP A 126 17.19 14.51 -8.85
CA ASP A 126 18.14 15.25 -9.72
C ASP A 126 19.60 15.00 -9.36
N HIS A 127 19.85 14.15 -8.36
CA HIS A 127 21.16 13.87 -7.76
C HIS A 127 21.85 15.05 -7.10
N ASN A 128 21.19 16.20 -6.98
CA ASN A 128 21.68 17.34 -6.22
C ASN A 128 21.42 17.17 -4.72
N ILE A 129 22.16 17.93 -3.92
CA ILE A 129 21.95 17.95 -2.47
C ILE A 129 20.94 19.05 -2.13
N HIS A 130 19.90 18.65 -1.44
CA HIS A 130 18.82 19.50 -0.97
C HIS A 130 18.79 19.56 0.55
N GLN A 131 17.95 20.44 1.09
CA GLN A 131 17.72 20.63 2.50
C GLN A 131 16.24 20.44 2.80
N ALA A 132 15.90 19.44 3.59
CA ALA A 132 14.56 19.28 4.12
C ALA A 132 14.27 20.38 5.15
N LYS A 133 13.22 21.17 4.92
CA LYS A 133 12.81 22.27 5.80
C LYS A 133 11.40 22.04 6.28
N GLY A 134 11.25 21.65 7.54
CA GLY A 134 9.96 21.44 8.16
C GLY A 134 9.31 20.09 7.83
N PHE A 135 10.04 19.15 7.24
CA PHE A 135 9.61 17.78 7.00
C PHE A 135 10.80 16.81 7.08
N THR A 136 10.52 15.54 7.26
CA THR A 136 11.47 14.43 7.14
C THR A 136 11.40 13.86 5.74
N ASN A 137 12.54 13.77 5.04
CA ASN A 137 12.56 13.17 3.70
C ASN A 137 12.64 11.65 3.78
N TYR A 138 11.78 10.99 3.00
CA TYR A 138 11.65 9.54 2.94
C TYR A 138 12.01 8.98 1.57
N THR A 139 12.32 7.69 1.52
CA THR A 139 12.59 6.89 0.32
C THR A 139 12.01 5.49 0.46
N ILE A 140 12.09 4.70 -0.60
CA ILE A 140 11.52 3.35 -0.76
C ILE A 140 9.99 3.46 -0.81
N PHE A 141 9.53 4.02 -1.93
CA PHE A 141 8.11 4.14 -2.22
C PHE A 141 7.70 3.09 -3.26
N SER A 142 7.12 1.99 -2.79
CA SER A 142 6.50 0.95 -3.62
C SER A 142 5.02 1.26 -3.79
N LEU A 143 4.71 2.26 -4.62
CA LEU A 143 3.38 2.89 -4.59
C LEU A 143 2.27 2.07 -5.22
N TRP A 144 2.58 1.17 -6.17
CA TRP A 144 1.63 0.22 -6.71
C TRP A 144 0.98 -0.66 -5.63
N ASP A 145 1.73 -0.94 -4.58
CA ASP A 145 1.33 -1.76 -3.44
C ASP A 145 0.75 -0.89 -2.32
N THR A 146 1.55 0.04 -1.81
CA THR A 146 1.32 0.71 -0.52
C THR A 146 0.19 1.74 -0.50
N TYR A 147 -0.27 2.24 -1.66
CA TYR A 147 -1.40 3.15 -1.72
C TYR A 147 -2.69 2.50 -1.21
N ARG A 148 -2.79 1.16 -1.28
CA ARG A 148 -4.03 0.40 -1.03
C ARG A 148 -4.37 0.31 0.46
N ALA A 149 -3.39 0.03 1.31
CA ALA A 149 -3.61 -0.07 2.75
C ALA A 149 -2.52 0.57 3.60
N GLU A 150 -1.24 0.48 3.22
CA GLU A 150 -0.13 0.97 4.06
C GLU A 150 -0.24 2.49 4.31
N HIS A 151 -0.32 3.32 3.27
CA HIS A 151 -0.50 4.77 3.45
C HIS A 151 -1.83 5.14 4.12
N PRO A 152 -2.98 4.52 3.80
CA PRO A 152 -4.21 4.67 4.57
C PRO A 152 -4.08 4.29 6.04
N PHE A 153 -3.28 3.26 6.38
CA PHE A 153 -2.99 2.87 7.75
C PHE A 153 -2.14 3.93 8.46
N LEU A 154 -1.09 4.42 7.80
CA LEU A 154 -0.26 5.51 8.32
C LEU A 154 -1.07 6.81 8.51
N ASN A 155 -2.02 7.13 7.63
CA ASN A 155 -2.94 8.25 7.84
C ASN A 155 -3.74 8.12 9.15
N LEU A 156 -4.02 6.90 9.57
CA LEU A 156 -4.78 6.64 10.79
C LEU A 156 -3.89 6.64 12.05
N VAL A 157 -2.69 6.04 11.98
CA VAL A 157 -1.86 5.79 13.18
C VAL A 157 -0.65 6.70 13.29
N LYS A 158 -0.13 7.23 12.18
CA LYS A 158 1.08 8.09 12.10
C LYS A 158 0.88 9.22 11.08
N PRO A 159 -0.17 10.07 11.21
CA PRO A 159 -0.51 11.07 10.20
C PRO A 159 0.61 12.07 9.92
N GLU A 160 1.37 12.50 10.93
CA GLU A 160 2.49 13.42 10.75
C GLU A 160 3.61 12.79 9.89
N ARG A 161 3.92 11.51 10.14
CA ARG A 161 4.90 10.78 9.33
C ARG A 161 4.42 10.64 7.88
N ASN A 162 3.14 10.31 7.66
CA ASN A 162 2.61 10.20 6.30
C ASN A 162 2.53 11.56 5.59
N ALA A 163 2.29 12.67 6.31
CA ALA A 163 2.37 14.02 5.76
C ALA A 163 3.79 14.32 5.24
N ASP A 164 4.82 13.95 5.98
CA ASP A 164 6.22 14.09 5.56
C ASP A 164 6.55 13.20 4.33
N MET A 165 5.96 12.00 4.24
CA MET A 165 6.08 11.14 3.06
C MET A 165 5.42 11.77 1.83
N VAL A 166 4.23 12.36 1.99
CA VAL A 166 3.54 13.11 0.91
C VAL A 166 4.38 14.31 0.46
N GLU A 167 4.95 15.08 1.39
CA GLU A 167 5.87 16.17 1.05
C GLU A 167 7.10 15.65 0.30
N SER A 168 7.68 14.51 0.71
CA SER A 168 8.79 13.87 0.01
C SER A 168 8.41 13.50 -1.42
N MET A 169 7.21 12.98 -1.66
CA MET A 169 6.72 12.66 -3.02
C MET A 169 6.59 13.91 -3.88
N ILE A 170 6.09 15.01 -3.32
CA ILE A 170 5.99 16.30 -4.03
C ILE A 170 7.39 16.84 -4.34
N LYS A 171 8.34 16.72 -3.41
CA LYS A 171 9.74 17.12 -3.69
C LYS A 171 10.38 16.24 -4.78
N HIS A 172 10.03 14.96 -4.85
CA HIS A 172 10.47 14.09 -5.96
C HIS A 172 9.97 14.60 -7.32
N GLU A 173 8.69 15.00 -7.43
CA GLU A 173 8.17 15.62 -8.66
C GLU A 173 8.96 16.88 -9.03
N GLN A 174 9.17 17.80 -8.08
CA GLN A 174 9.86 19.06 -8.30
C GLN A 174 11.35 18.88 -8.65
N GLN A 175 12.00 17.83 -8.18
CA GLN A 175 13.42 17.52 -8.38
C GLN A 175 13.63 16.50 -9.50
N SER A 176 12.59 15.79 -9.94
CA SER A 176 12.69 14.86 -11.05
C SER A 176 12.81 15.60 -12.38
N VAL A 177 13.73 15.15 -13.24
CA VAL A 177 13.84 15.65 -14.63
C VAL A 177 12.59 15.34 -15.47
N HIS A 178 11.73 14.47 -14.96
CA HIS A 178 10.48 14.07 -15.61
C HIS A 178 9.28 14.91 -15.15
N GLY A 179 9.38 15.65 -14.05
CA GLY A 179 8.28 16.40 -13.46
C GLY A 179 7.12 15.48 -13.07
N MET A 180 7.46 14.31 -12.49
CA MET A 180 6.49 13.30 -12.05
C MET A 180 6.68 13.00 -10.58
N LEU A 181 5.56 12.74 -9.90
CA LEU A 181 5.55 12.07 -8.61
C LEU A 181 6.23 10.68 -8.73
N PRO A 182 6.76 10.13 -7.64
CA PRO A 182 7.41 8.83 -7.71
C PRO A 182 6.43 7.72 -8.16
N ILE A 183 6.96 6.77 -8.90
CA ILE A 183 6.29 5.51 -9.23
C ILE A 183 6.81 4.43 -8.29
N TRP A 184 8.12 4.21 -8.29
CA TRP A 184 8.81 3.29 -7.40
C TRP A 184 10.21 3.82 -7.08
N SER A 185 10.30 4.90 -6.31
CA SER A 185 11.58 5.55 -6.06
C SER A 185 12.37 4.89 -4.93
N LEU A 186 13.68 4.74 -5.15
CA LEU A 186 14.61 4.09 -4.25
C LEU A 186 15.91 4.89 -4.15
N MET A 187 16.20 5.44 -2.97
CA MET A 187 17.48 6.10 -2.62
C MET A 187 17.94 7.14 -3.67
N GLY A 188 17.06 8.07 -4.02
CA GLY A 188 17.33 9.15 -4.98
C GLY A 188 17.35 8.71 -6.45
N ASN A 189 16.75 7.56 -6.77
CA ASN A 189 16.56 7.08 -8.14
C ASN A 189 15.13 6.60 -8.33
N GLU A 190 14.58 6.82 -9.54
CA GLU A 190 13.32 6.23 -9.95
C GLU A 190 13.58 4.89 -10.68
N ASN A 191 12.84 3.85 -10.31
CA ASN A 191 13.00 2.51 -10.88
C ASN A 191 12.03 2.22 -12.02
N TRP A 192 10.90 2.95 -12.08
CA TRP A 192 9.81 2.66 -13.03
C TRP A 192 9.24 1.24 -12.88
N CYS A 193 9.30 0.67 -11.67
CA CYS A 193 8.74 -0.64 -11.39
C CYS A 193 7.23 -0.56 -11.27
N MET A 194 6.54 -1.56 -11.81
CA MET A 194 5.08 -1.66 -11.87
C MET A 194 4.39 -0.57 -12.70
N SER A 195 3.07 -0.59 -12.74
CA SER A 195 2.26 0.36 -13.52
C SER A 195 1.49 1.33 -12.63
N GLY A 196 0.73 2.24 -13.22
CA GLY A 196 0.01 3.27 -12.50
C GLY A 196 0.86 4.50 -12.16
N TYR A 197 0.22 5.54 -11.63
CA TYR A 197 0.88 6.69 -11.02
C TYR A 197 0.31 6.95 -9.62
N HIS A 198 0.28 5.89 -8.82
CA HIS A 198 -0.51 5.78 -7.59
C HIS A 198 -0.08 6.71 -6.45
N ALA A 199 1.04 7.45 -6.58
CA ALA A 199 1.33 8.56 -5.69
C ALA A 199 0.16 9.53 -5.59
N VAL A 200 -0.60 9.74 -6.70
CA VAL A 200 -1.78 10.61 -6.70
C VAL A 200 -2.87 10.10 -5.75
N SER A 201 -3.01 8.78 -5.61
CA SER A 201 -3.93 8.18 -4.65
C SER A 201 -3.50 8.44 -3.20
N VAL A 202 -2.20 8.33 -2.91
CA VAL A 202 -1.66 8.62 -1.56
C VAL A 202 -1.90 10.08 -1.18
N LEU A 203 -1.61 11.01 -2.11
CA LEU A 203 -1.84 12.44 -1.89
C LEU A 203 -3.34 12.73 -1.66
N ALA A 204 -4.21 12.19 -2.51
CA ALA A 204 -5.65 12.37 -2.40
C ALA A 204 -6.23 11.83 -1.09
N ASP A 205 -5.75 10.67 -0.64
CA ASP A 205 -6.19 10.05 0.61
C ASP A 205 -5.75 10.88 1.83
N ALA A 206 -4.50 11.35 1.84
CA ALA A 206 -3.99 12.23 2.88
C ALA A 206 -4.75 13.57 2.95
N ILE A 207 -5.07 14.17 1.80
CA ILE A 207 -5.86 15.40 1.71
C ILE A 207 -7.30 15.17 2.19
N THR A 208 -7.93 14.09 1.75
CA THR A 208 -9.32 13.77 2.11
C THR A 208 -9.46 13.55 3.62
N LYS A 209 -8.49 12.93 4.23
CA LYS A 209 -8.42 12.64 5.67
C LYS A 209 -7.86 13.79 6.52
N GLY A 210 -7.50 14.90 5.89
CA GLY A 210 -7.01 16.10 6.62
C GLY A 210 -5.57 15.98 7.13
N VAL A 211 -4.81 15.01 6.64
CA VAL A 211 -3.41 14.76 7.00
C VAL A 211 -2.47 15.73 6.28
N PHE A 212 -2.78 16.07 5.03
CA PHE A 212 -2.01 17.01 4.23
C PHE A 212 -2.88 18.19 3.79
N SER A 213 -2.38 19.43 3.90
CA SER A 213 -3.20 20.65 3.74
C SER A 213 -2.87 21.48 2.50
N ASN A 214 -1.70 21.29 1.87
CA ASN A 214 -1.31 22.07 0.68
C ASN A 214 -1.92 21.45 -0.60
N VAL A 215 -3.25 21.65 -0.74
CA VAL A 215 -4.06 21.01 -1.79
C VAL A 215 -3.65 21.47 -3.19
N ASP A 216 -3.32 22.76 -3.36
CA ASP A 216 -2.99 23.32 -4.69
C ASP A 216 -1.65 22.78 -5.21
N GLU A 217 -0.62 22.67 -4.36
CA GLU A 217 0.68 22.10 -4.71
C GLU A 217 0.53 20.62 -5.07
N ALA A 218 -0.20 19.87 -4.24
CA ALA A 218 -0.49 18.47 -4.51
C ALA A 218 -1.23 18.29 -5.84
N LEU A 219 -2.30 19.06 -6.09
CA LEU A 219 -3.06 18.98 -7.33
C LEU A 219 -2.19 19.29 -8.55
N SER A 220 -1.30 20.29 -8.46
CA SER A 220 -0.35 20.62 -9.54
C SER A 220 0.56 19.43 -9.85
N ALA A 221 1.16 18.79 -8.84
CA ALA A 221 2.03 17.64 -9.01
C ALA A 221 1.29 16.41 -9.57
N MET A 222 0.03 16.19 -9.14
CA MET A 222 -0.82 15.11 -9.63
C MET A 222 -1.17 15.30 -11.12
N VAL A 223 -1.54 16.52 -11.53
CA VAL A 223 -1.83 16.85 -12.93
C VAL A 223 -0.57 16.72 -13.79
N SER A 224 0.57 17.23 -13.34
CA SER A 224 1.87 17.09 -14.01
C SER A 224 2.15 15.60 -14.28
N THR A 225 2.06 14.76 -13.27
CA THR A 225 2.33 13.32 -13.36
C THR A 225 1.44 12.60 -14.37
N SER A 226 0.11 12.84 -14.32
CA SER A 226 -0.89 12.14 -15.12
C SER A 226 -0.96 12.58 -16.59
N THR A 227 -0.10 13.53 -17.01
CA THR A 227 -0.07 14.09 -18.36
C THR A 227 1.27 13.96 -19.07
N VAL A 228 2.23 13.24 -18.47
CA VAL A 228 3.55 13.00 -19.09
C VAL A 228 3.41 12.05 -20.28
N PRO A 229 3.60 12.51 -21.53
CA PRO A 229 3.16 11.77 -22.71
C PRO A 229 4.03 10.55 -23.06
N TYR A 230 5.23 10.46 -22.54
CA TYR A 230 6.14 9.34 -22.77
C TYR A 230 6.08 8.28 -21.66
N TYR A 231 5.32 8.52 -20.59
CA TYR A 231 5.12 7.51 -19.54
C TYR A 231 4.06 6.51 -20.02
N GLU A 232 4.40 5.26 -19.97
CA GLU A 232 3.62 4.01 -20.17
C GLU A 232 2.22 4.14 -20.79
N GLY A 233 2.14 4.64 -22.05
CA GLY A 233 0.89 4.72 -22.80
C GLY A 233 -0.03 5.89 -22.40
N VAL A 234 0.39 6.82 -21.55
CA VAL A 234 -0.40 7.99 -21.13
C VAL A 234 -0.87 8.84 -22.32
N ALA A 235 -0.02 9.02 -23.35
CA ALA A 235 -0.42 9.77 -24.55
C ALA A 235 -1.61 9.12 -25.28
N ASP A 236 -1.58 7.81 -25.44
CA ASP A 236 -2.67 7.05 -26.07
C ASP A 236 -3.91 7.04 -25.15
N TYR A 237 -3.72 6.84 -23.85
CA TYR A 237 -4.79 6.88 -22.86
C TYR A 237 -5.52 8.22 -22.84
N MET A 238 -4.80 9.35 -22.87
CA MET A 238 -5.43 10.69 -22.97
C MET A 238 -6.20 10.89 -24.27
N LYS A 239 -5.74 10.31 -25.37
CA LYS A 239 -6.34 10.48 -26.70
C LYS A 239 -7.52 9.54 -26.95
N LEU A 240 -7.40 8.26 -26.55
CA LEU A 240 -8.34 7.19 -26.90
C LEU A 240 -9.26 6.81 -25.73
N GLY A 241 -8.90 7.19 -24.50
CA GLY A 241 -9.56 6.75 -23.28
C GLY A 241 -9.19 5.32 -22.86
N TYR A 242 -8.15 4.73 -23.44
CA TYR A 242 -7.56 3.45 -23.08
C TYR A 242 -6.16 3.32 -23.68
N ILE A 243 -5.37 2.38 -23.17
CA ILE A 243 -4.06 2.03 -23.73
C ILE A 243 -4.26 0.87 -24.71
N PRO A 244 -3.78 0.97 -25.96
CA PRO A 244 -3.88 -0.12 -26.91
C PRO A 244 -2.90 -1.27 -26.63
N LEU A 245 -3.35 -2.53 -26.82
CA LEU A 245 -2.53 -3.73 -26.62
C LEU A 245 -1.30 -3.79 -27.55
N ASP A 246 -1.43 -3.24 -28.76
CA ASP A 246 -0.31 -3.14 -29.72
C ASP A 246 0.71 -2.06 -29.35
N LYS A 247 0.50 -1.32 -28.26
CA LYS A 247 1.40 -0.29 -27.71
C LYS A 247 2.00 -0.68 -26.35
N SER A 248 1.30 -1.45 -25.55
CA SER A 248 1.76 -1.86 -24.21
C SER A 248 1.29 -3.27 -23.88
N GLY A 249 2.22 -4.09 -23.36
CA GLY A 249 1.91 -5.44 -22.86
C GLY A 249 1.01 -5.45 -21.62
N THR A 250 0.88 -4.32 -20.90
CA THR A 250 0.05 -4.15 -19.67
C THR A 250 -1.18 -3.27 -19.92
N ALA A 251 -1.59 -3.11 -21.18
CA ALA A 251 -2.58 -2.14 -21.65
C ALA A 251 -3.89 -2.12 -20.86
N ALA A 252 -4.43 -3.30 -20.53
CA ALA A 252 -5.71 -3.42 -19.83
C ALA A 252 -5.57 -3.05 -18.34
N SER A 253 -4.60 -3.62 -17.62
CA SER A 253 -4.37 -3.27 -16.21
C SER A 253 -4.04 -1.79 -16.05
N SER A 254 -3.12 -1.24 -16.86
CA SER A 254 -2.77 0.18 -16.78
C SER A 254 -3.95 1.11 -17.10
N THR A 255 -4.87 0.71 -17.99
CA THR A 255 -6.10 1.49 -18.25
C THR A 255 -7.01 1.53 -17.02
N LEU A 256 -7.17 0.41 -16.31
CA LEU A 256 -7.97 0.35 -15.08
C LEU A 256 -7.34 1.19 -13.96
N GLU A 257 -6.04 1.07 -13.78
CA GLU A 257 -5.28 1.77 -12.74
C GLU A 257 -5.29 3.28 -12.98
N TYR A 258 -5.04 3.74 -14.20
CA TYR A 258 -5.12 5.17 -14.54
C TYR A 258 -6.52 5.75 -14.35
N ALA A 259 -7.58 4.99 -14.62
CA ALA A 259 -8.93 5.45 -14.38
C ALA A 259 -9.24 5.67 -12.90
N TYR A 260 -8.70 4.84 -12.02
CA TYR A 260 -8.77 5.03 -10.58
C TYR A 260 -7.89 6.21 -10.13
N ASP A 261 -6.66 6.29 -10.60
CA ASP A 261 -5.75 7.40 -10.30
C ASP A 261 -6.37 8.75 -10.70
N ASP A 262 -6.96 8.84 -11.90
CA ASP A 262 -7.67 10.02 -12.37
C ASP A 262 -8.88 10.38 -11.51
N TRP A 263 -9.57 9.38 -10.95
CA TRP A 263 -10.64 9.63 -9.99
C TRP A 263 -10.10 10.28 -8.71
N THR A 264 -8.91 9.93 -8.25
CA THR A 264 -8.29 10.57 -7.08
C THR A 264 -7.90 12.01 -7.36
N ILE A 265 -7.44 12.33 -8.58
CA ILE A 265 -7.19 13.70 -9.02
C ILE A 265 -8.52 14.49 -9.09
N TYR A 266 -9.59 13.87 -9.57
CA TYR A 266 -10.93 14.48 -9.54
C TYR A 266 -11.35 14.85 -8.11
N GLN A 267 -11.17 13.97 -7.14
CA GLN A 267 -11.50 14.26 -5.72
C GLN A 267 -10.67 15.43 -5.18
N THR A 268 -9.38 15.44 -5.46
CA THR A 268 -8.48 16.53 -5.05
C THR A 268 -8.85 17.85 -5.71
N ALA A 269 -9.22 17.85 -6.99
CA ALA A 269 -9.68 19.04 -7.70
C ALA A 269 -10.98 19.61 -7.13
N LEU A 270 -11.90 18.76 -6.68
CA LEU A 270 -13.11 19.20 -5.95
C LEU A 270 -12.75 19.90 -4.63
N LYS A 271 -11.79 19.35 -3.87
CA LYS A 271 -11.29 19.97 -2.63
C LYS A 271 -10.61 21.31 -2.87
N ALA A 272 -9.85 21.43 -3.97
CA ALA A 272 -9.22 22.69 -4.40
C ALA A 272 -10.24 23.72 -4.98
N GLY A 273 -11.48 23.31 -5.23
CA GLY A 273 -12.47 24.16 -5.90
C GLY A 273 -12.18 24.39 -7.40
N ASN A 274 -11.29 23.59 -8.01
CA ASN A 274 -10.93 23.71 -9.42
C ASN A 274 -11.86 22.89 -10.32
N LYS A 275 -12.91 23.55 -10.79
CA LYS A 275 -13.97 22.92 -11.58
C LYS A 275 -13.47 22.39 -12.93
N GLU A 276 -12.57 23.08 -13.62
CA GLU A 276 -12.07 22.69 -14.94
C GLU A 276 -11.29 21.36 -14.87
N ILE A 277 -10.38 21.26 -13.91
CA ILE A 277 -9.63 20.02 -13.64
C ILE A 277 -10.61 18.92 -13.19
N ALA A 278 -11.54 19.22 -12.28
CA ALA A 278 -12.53 18.25 -11.82
C ALA A 278 -13.37 17.69 -12.98
N ASP A 279 -13.89 18.54 -13.87
CA ASP A 279 -14.69 18.10 -15.03
C ASP A 279 -13.87 17.23 -16.02
N THR A 280 -12.58 17.53 -16.18
CA THR A 280 -11.66 16.76 -17.04
C THR A 280 -11.41 15.37 -16.44
N TYR A 281 -11.00 15.33 -15.19
CA TYR A 281 -10.61 14.07 -14.54
C TYR A 281 -11.81 13.19 -14.18
N ARG A 282 -13.00 13.76 -13.95
CA ARG A 282 -14.22 12.99 -13.83
C ARG A 282 -14.53 12.17 -15.09
N LYS A 283 -14.24 12.72 -16.28
CA LYS A 283 -14.41 12.00 -17.56
C LYS A 283 -13.38 10.88 -17.68
N ARG A 284 -12.10 11.18 -17.36
CA ARG A 284 -11.01 10.20 -17.42
C ARG A 284 -11.23 9.06 -16.42
N ALA A 285 -11.77 9.33 -15.23
CA ALA A 285 -12.14 8.34 -14.25
C ALA A 285 -13.14 7.26 -14.76
N LEU A 286 -13.88 7.56 -15.83
CA LEU A 286 -14.79 6.61 -16.46
C LEU A 286 -14.16 5.81 -17.61
N ASN A 287 -12.89 6.04 -17.92
CA ASN A 287 -12.17 5.39 -19.02
C ASN A 287 -12.07 3.87 -18.87
N TYR A 288 -12.13 3.34 -17.64
CA TYR A 288 -12.20 1.89 -17.41
C TYR A 288 -13.30 1.20 -18.23
N ARG A 289 -14.41 1.92 -18.55
CA ARG A 289 -15.54 1.41 -19.33
C ARG A 289 -15.15 1.04 -20.77
N ASN A 290 -14.11 1.68 -21.31
CA ASN A 290 -13.69 1.47 -22.69
C ASN A 290 -13.07 0.09 -22.93
N ILE A 291 -12.60 -0.59 -21.90
CA ILE A 291 -12.00 -1.92 -22.01
C ILE A 291 -12.88 -3.04 -21.45
N TYR A 292 -14.07 -2.75 -20.92
CA TYR A 292 -15.03 -3.80 -20.57
C TYR A 292 -15.75 -4.32 -21.80
N ASP A 293 -15.64 -5.62 -22.04
CA ASP A 293 -16.46 -6.34 -23.01
C ASP A 293 -17.69 -6.89 -22.30
N THR A 294 -18.83 -6.20 -22.46
CA THR A 294 -20.09 -6.55 -21.80
C THR A 294 -20.68 -7.88 -22.28
N SER A 295 -20.21 -8.42 -23.42
CA SER A 295 -20.65 -9.73 -23.92
C SER A 295 -20.11 -10.88 -23.07
N ILE A 296 -18.95 -10.68 -22.40
CA ILE A 296 -18.34 -11.64 -21.48
C ILE A 296 -18.36 -11.14 -20.02
N GLY A 297 -18.59 -9.84 -19.81
CA GLY A 297 -18.60 -9.20 -18.50
C GLY A 297 -17.23 -9.18 -17.81
N PHE A 298 -16.16 -8.93 -18.58
CA PHE A 298 -14.79 -8.81 -18.12
C PHE A 298 -14.04 -7.69 -18.86
N ALA A 299 -13.00 -7.16 -18.25
CA ALA A 299 -12.04 -6.31 -18.92
C ALA A 299 -11.28 -7.12 -19.98
N ARG A 300 -11.22 -6.60 -21.20
CA ARG A 300 -10.59 -7.21 -22.37
C ARG A 300 -9.78 -6.16 -23.11
N PRO A 301 -8.52 -6.43 -23.44
CA PRO A 301 -7.68 -5.44 -24.10
C PRO A 301 -8.18 -5.13 -25.52
N ARG A 302 -7.93 -3.88 -25.94
CA ARG A 302 -8.25 -3.37 -27.28
C ARG A 302 -6.96 -3.04 -28.04
N TYR A 303 -7.05 -3.13 -29.36
CA TYR A 303 -6.02 -2.64 -30.27
C TYR A 303 -6.26 -1.16 -30.62
N SER A 304 -5.27 -0.50 -31.26
CA SER A 304 -5.34 0.90 -31.67
C SER A 304 -6.50 1.21 -32.64
N ASP A 305 -7.00 0.22 -33.36
CA ASP A 305 -8.17 0.32 -34.24
C ASP A 305 -9.52 0.23 -33.51
N GLY A 306 -9.50 0.07 -32.18
CA GLY A 306 -10.67 -0.02 -31.32
C GLY A 306 -11.28 -1.42 -31.21
N THR A 307 -10.73 -2.42 -31.89
CA THR A 307 -11.23 -3.80 -31.78
C THR A 307 -10.72 -4.49 -30.52
N PHE A 308 -11.54 -5.32 -29.91
CA PHE A 308 -11.08 -6.20 -28.82
C PHE A 308 -10.18 -7.32 -29.35
N LYS A 309 -9.22 -7.76 -28.55
CA LYS A 309 -8.41 -8.96 -28.83
C LYS A 309 -9.32 -10.16 -29.05
N LYS A 310 -9.25 -10.83 -30.22
CA LYS A 310 -10.19 -11.90 -30.62
C LYS A 310 -9.99 -13.17 -29.84
N GLU A 311 -8.78 -13.71 -29.85
CA GLU A 311 -8.40 -14.88 -29.05
C GLU A 311 -8.00 -14.39 -27.66
N PHE A 312 -8.85 -14.65 -26.68
CA PHE A 312 -8.73 -14.11 -25.34
C PHE A 312 -9.13 -15.12 -24.29
N ASP A 313 -8.20 -15.44 -23.38
CA ASP A 313 -8.43 -16.32 -22.24
C ASP A 313 -8.43 -15.49 -20.95
N VAL A 314 -9.57 -15.42 -20.26
CA VAL A 314 -9.74 -14.62 -19.04
C VAL A 314 -8.85 -15.05 -17.87
N LEU A 315 -8.30 -16.25 -17.89
CA LEU A 315 -7.41 -16.80 -16.86
C LEU A 315 -5.93 -16.71 -17.24
N GLN A 316 -5.62 -16.39 -18.50
CA GLN A 316 -4.24 -16.32 -18.96
C GLN A 316 -3.54 -15.06 -18.42
N THR A 317 -2.36 -15.25 -17.80
CA THR A 317 -1.59 -14.18 -17.18
C THR A 317 -0.66 -13.46 -18.15
N TYR A 318 -0.13 -14.17 -19.17
CA TYR A 318 0.80 -13.58 -20.13
C TYR A 318 0.17 -13.25 -21.48
N GLY A 319 0.52 -12.09 -22.02
CA GLY A 319 0.13 -11.67 -23.36
C GLY A 319 -1.33 -11.21 -23.49
N GLU A 320 -2.06 -11.08 -22.39
CA GLU A 320 -3.46 -10.68 -22.35
C GLU A 320 -3.66 -9.21 -21.91
N GLY A 321 -2.57 -8.44 -21.78
CA GLY A 321 -2.62 -7.01 -21.45
C GLY A 321 -2.71 -6.70 -19.96
N PHE A 322 -2.36 -7.63 -19.10
CA PHE A 322 -2.36 -7.48 -17.64
C PHE A 322 -0.94 -7.66 -17.09
N ILE A 323 -0.61 -6.86 -16.07
CA ILE A 323 0.61 -6.99 -15.30
C ILE A 323 0.34 -7.95 -14.14
N GLU A 324 1.19 -8.94 -13.93
CA GLU A 324 1.14 -9.87 -12.79
C GLU A 324 -0.27 -10.36 -12.43
N GLY A 325 -1.03 -10.76 -13.44
CA GLY A 325 -2.39 -11.22 -13.23
C GLY A 325 -3.14 -11.43 -14.54
N ASN A 326 -4.42 -11.60 -14.44
CA ASN A 326 -5.29 -11.93 -15.56
C ASN A 326 -6.58 -11.10 -15.54
N SER A 327 -7.40 -11.26 -16.57
CA SER A 327 -8.65 -10.52 -16.66
C SER A 327 -9.60 -10.82 -15.51
N TRP A 328 -9.59 -12.06 -14.97
CA TRP A 328 -10.46 -12.38 -13.84
C TRP A 328 -10.11 -11.57 -12.59
N ASN A 329 -8.83 -11.45 -12.26
CA ASN A 329 -8.39 -10.68 -11.09
C ASN A 329 -8.57 -9.17 -11.31
N PHE A 330 -8.12 -8.65 -12.46
CA PHE A 330 -8.13 -7.21 -12.72
C PHE A 330 -9.50 -6.63 -13.07
N SER A 331 -10.46 -7.41 -13.58
CA SER A 331 -11.79 -6.88 -13.86
C SER A 331 -12.54 -6.36 -12.63
N PHE A 332 -12.09 -6.71 -11.43
CA PHE A 332 -12.63 -6.16 -10.19
C PHE A 332 -11.93 -4.87 -9.74
N HIS A 333 -10.89 -4.41 -10.46
CA HIS A 333 -10.12 -3.23 -10.09
C HIS A 333 -10.78 -1.93 -10.57
N VAL A 334 -11.97 -1.63 -10.04
CA VAL A 334 -12.68 -0.35 -10.21
C VAL A 334 -13.22 0.11 -8.85
N PRO A 335 -12.34 0.34 -7.85
CA PRO A 335 -12.77 0.62 -6.48
C PRO A 335 -13.56 1.93 -6.35
N HIS A 336 -13.35 2.87 -7.25
CA HIS A 336 -14.02 4.18 -7.27
C HIS A 336 -15.42 4.16 -7.88
N ASP A 337 -15.79 3.12 -8.63
CA ASP A 337 -17.10 3.02 -9.28
C ASP A 337 -17.65 1.58 -9.32
N VAL A 338 -17.82 0.99 -8.15
CA VAL A 338 -18.25 -0.42 -8.00
C VAL A 338 -19.62 -0.65 -8.64
N PHE A 339 -20.59 0.26 -8.52
CA PHE A 339 -21.88 0.10 -9.18
C PHE A 339 -21.77 0.17 -10.71
N GLY A 340 -20.93 1.05 -11.25
CA GLY A 340 -20.65 1.10 -12.69
C GLY A 340 -20.03 -0.20 -13.21
N MET A 341 -19.13 -0.80 -12.43
CA MET A 341 -18.54 -2.10 -12.70
C MET A 341 -19.60 -3.22 -12.65
N ILE A 342 -20.45 -3.24 -11.64
CA ILE A 342 -21.56 -4.19 -11.50
C ILE A 342 -22.45 -4.16 -12.75
N ASP A 343 -22.79 -2.97 -13.25
CA ASP A 343 -23.61 -2.82 -14.45
C ASP A 343 -22.93 -3.41 -15.68
N LEU A 344 -21.63 -3.14 -15.87
CA LEU A 344 -20.84 -3.66 -17.00
C LEU A 344 -20.66 -5.18 -16.95
N MET A 345 -20.65 -5.78 -15.77
CA MET A 345 -20.58 -7.23 -15.58
C MET A 345 -21.93 -7.93 -15.75
N GLY A 346 -23.01 -7.21 -16.07
CA GLY A 346 -24.34 -7.78 -16.31
C GLY A 346 -25.27 -7.74 -15.10
N GLY A 347 -25.01 -6.83 -14.16
CA GLY A 347 -25.83 -6.57 -12.99
C GLY A 347 -25.45 -7.39 -11.76
N GLU A 348 -26.06 -7.05 -10.61
CA GLU A 348 -25.68 -7.56 -9.29
C GLU A 348 -25.65 -9.10 -9.21
N LYS A 349 -26.65 -9.77 -9.80
CA LYS A 349 -26.72 -11.23 -9.75
C LYS A 349 -25.49 -11.87 -10.41
N THR A 350 -25.14 -11.42 -11.61
CA THR A 350 -23.98 -11.92 -12.37
C THR A 350 -22.67 -11.56 -11.66
N PHE A 351 -22.59 -10.37 -11.12
CA PHE A 351 -21.43 -9.91 -10.34
C PHE A 351 -21.18 -10.80 -9.13
N VAL A 352 -22.22 -11.09 -8.33
CA VAL A 352 -22.11 -12.00 -7.17
C VAL A 352 -21.72 -13.40 -7.60
N GLN A 353 -22.27 -13.92 -8.73
CA GLN A 353 -21.88 -15.22 -9.25
C GLN A 353 -20.39 -15.27 -9.63
N LYS A 354 -19.88 -14.21 -10.29
CA LYS A 354 -18.45 -14.11 -10.63
C LYS A 354 -17.55 -14.05 -9.39
N LEU A 355 -17.94 -13.30 -8.36
CA LEU A 355 -17.20 -13.28 -7.09
C LEU A 355 -17.22 -14.65 -6.41
N ASP A 356 -18.37 -15.32 -6.35
CA ASP A 356 -18.48 -16.66 -5.77
C ASP A 356 -17.61 -17.66 -6.54
N GLU A 357 -17.60 -17.56 -7.87
CA GLU A 357 -16.78 -18.42 -8.75
C GLU A 357 -15.29 -18.15 -8.53
N LEU A 358 -14.87 -16.88 -8.45
CA LEU A 358 -13.49 -16.52 -8.17
C LEU A 358 -12.95 -17.20 -6.91
N PHE A 359 -13.70 -17.14 -5.81
CA PHE A 359 -13.27 -17.72 -4.53
C PHE A 359 -13.40 -19.24 -4.45
N SER A 360 -14.14 -19.88 -5.34
CA SER A 360 -14.43 -21.32 -5.29
C SER A 360 -13.87 -22.13 -6.45
N MET A 361 -13.38 -21.47 -7.52
CA MET A 361 -12.82 -22.19 -8.67
C MET A 361 -11.56 -22.96 -8.27
N HIS A 362 -11.28 -24.04 -8.99
CA HIS A 362 -9.98 -24.68 -8.98
C HIS A 362 -9.18 -24.12 -10.16
N LEU A 363 -8.17 -23.31 -9.86
CA LEU A 363 -7.29 -22.76 -10.88
C LEU A 363 -6.31 -23.86 -11.35
N PRO A 364 -6.30 -24.23 -12.65
CA PRO A 364 -5.32 -25.20 -13.16
C PRO A 364 -3.89 -24.66 -13.09
N GLU A 365 -2.92 -25.51 -12.76
CA GLU A 365 -1.49 -25.16 -12.62
C GLU A 365 -0.90 -24.39 -13.82
N LYS A 366 -1.41 -24.64 -15.03
CA LYS A 366 -0.95 -23.92 -16.23
C LYS A 366 -1.18 -22.41 -16.20
N TYR A 367 -2.03 -21.94 -15.30
CA TYR A 367 -2.31 -20.51 -15.09
C TYR A 367 -1.57 -19.92 -13.88
N TYR A 368 -0.81 -20.72 -13.13
CA TYR A 368 0.05 -20.21 -12.09
C TYR A 368 1.20 -19.43 -12.71
N GLU A 369 1.54 -18.32 -12.11
CA GLU A 369 2.75 -17.58 -12.44
C GLU A 369 3.99 -18.33 -11.93
N HIS A 370 5.12 -18.13 -12.59
CA HIS A 370 6.40 -18.66 -12.14
C HIS A 370 7.07 -17.72 -11.11
N ASN A 371 6.30 -16.90 -10.44
CA ASN A 371 6.71 -16.05 -9.34
C ASN A 371 6.11 -16.55 -8.02
N GLU A 372 6.59 -16.00 -6.92
CA GLU A 372 6.20 -16.38 -5.57
C GLU A 372 4.80 -15.88 -5.15
N ASP A 373 4.19 -14.96 -5.91
CA ASP A 373 2.95 -14.30 -5.53
C ASP A 373 1.71 -15.05 -6.01
N ILE A 374 1.82 -15.84 -7.09
CA ILE A 374 0.71 -16.59 -7.69
C ILE A 374 0.99 -18.10 -7.60
N THR A 375 1.28 -18.56 -6.40
CA THR A 375 1.42 -19.98 -6.06
C THR A 375 0.16 -20.51 -5.37
N GLU A 376 0.03 -21.82 -5.22
CA GLU A 376 -1.13 -22.44 -4.57
C GLU A 376 -1.32 -21.94 -3.12
N GLU A 377 -0.23 -21.66 -2.42
CA GLU A 377 -0.23 -21.14 -1.04
C GLU A 377 -0.84 -19.74 -0.96
N CYS A 378 -0.71 -18.93 -2.01
CA CYS A 378 -1.15 -17.53 -2.09
C CYS A 378 -2.57 -17.36 -2.62
N LEU A 379 -3.28 -18.47 -2.94
CA LEU A 379 -4.59 -18.46 -3.58
C LEU A 379 -5.72 -18.93 -2.65
N VAL A 380 -6.92 -18.36 -2.84
CA VAL A 380 -8.20 -18.90 -2.38
C VAL A 380 -9.11 -19.05 -3.61
N GLY A 381 -9.21 -20.26 -4.16
CA GLY A 381 -9.78 -20.44 -5.50
C GLY A 381 -8.91 -19.77 -6.57
N GLY A 382 -9.49 -18.86 -7.32
CA GLY A 382 -8.78 -17.99 -8.27
C GLY A 382 -8.46 -16.59 -7.69
N TYR A 383 -8.82 -16.33 -6.44
CA TYR A 383 -8.45 -15.10 -5.74
C TYR A 383 -6.97 -15.16 -5.33
N VAL A 384 -6.19 -14.20 -5.81
CA VAL A 384 -4.75 -14.11 -5.57
C VAL A 384 -4.53 -13.15 -4.40
N HIS A 385 -4.26 -13.69 -3.19
CA HIS A 385 -3.95 -12.84 -2.04
C HIS A 385 -2.51 -12.36 -2.05
N GLY A 386 -1.61 -13.16 -2.57
CA GLY A 386 -0.18 -12.85 -2.65
C GLY A 386 0.15 -11.68 -3.60
N ASN A 387 -0.85 -11.14 -4.34
CA ASN A 387 -0.65 -9.99 -5.21
C ASN A 387 -1.74 -8.93 -4.99
N GLU A 388 -1.34 -7.68 -4.86
CA GLU A 388 -2.09 -6.54 -4.32
C GLU A 388 -3.33 -6.12 -5.10
N PRO A 389 -3.41 -6.23 -6.44
CA PRO A 389 -4.62 -5.88 -7.19
C PRO A 389 -5.89 -6.58 -6.71
N SER A 390 -5.75 -7.71 -6.01
CA SER A 390 -6.87 -8.49 -5.48
C SER A 390 -7.32 -8.07 -4.06
N HIS A 391 -6.54 -7.30 -3.33
CA HIS A 391 -6.72 -7.04 -1.88
C HIS A 391 -8.08 -6.46 -1.49
N HIS A 392 -8.71 -5.65 -2.34
CA HIS A 392 -10.03 -5.06 -2.09
C HIS A 392 -11.19 -6.00 -2.45
N VAL A 393 -10.95 -7.05 -3.24
CA VAL A 393 -12.00 -7.90 -3.85
C VAL A 393 -12.90 -8.59 -2.81
N PRO A 394 -12.40 -9.13 -1.67
CA PRO A 394 -13.25 -9.75 -0.65
C PRO A 394 -14.31 -8.80 -0.06
N TYR A 395 -14.06 -7.49 -0.13
CA TYR A 395 -14.95 -6.45 0.40
C TYR A 395 -16.06 -6.06 -0.58
N LEU A 396 -15.95 -6.40 -1.86
CA LEU A 396 -16.88 -5.95 -2.91
C LEU A 396 -18.32 -6.45 -2.72
N TYR A 397 -18.56 -7.52 -1.95
CA TYR A 397 -19.91 -7.92 -1.58
C TYR A 397 -20.67 -6.85 -0.77
N ALA A 398 -19.98 -5.87 -0.17
CA ALA A 398 -20.60 -4.78 0.55
C ALA A 398 -21.53 -3.92 -0.31
N TRP A 399 -21.32 -3.86 -1.64
CA TRP A 399 -22.20 -3.16 -2.59
C TRP A 399 -23.37 -4.00 -3.08
N THR A 400 -23.49 -5.26 -2.65
CA THR A 400 -24.51 -6.19 -3.10
C THR A 400 -25.56 -6.47 -2.03
N SER A 401 -26.58 -7.24 -2.36
CA SER A 401 -27.57 -7.75 -1.40
C SER A 401 -27.02 -8.86 -0.48
N GLN A 402 -25.70 -9.21 -0.61
CA GLN A 402 -25.08 -10.30 0.13
C GLN A 402 -23.79 -9.87 0.89
N PRO A 403 -23.79 -8.76 1.65
CA PRO A 403 -22.58 -8.24 2.31
C PRO A 403 -22.00 -9.20 3.35
N TRP A 404 -22.78 -10.15 3.84
CA TRP A 404 -22.32 -11.18 4.78
C TRP A 404 -21.27 -12.13 4.18
N LYS A 405 -21.14 -12.22 2.85
CA LYS A 405 -20.10 -13.02 2.19
C LYS A 405 -18.71 -12.43 2.37
N THR A 406 -18.58 -11.11 2.45
CA THR A 406 -17.32 -10.46 2.87
C THR A 406 -16.82 -11.07 4.19
N GLN A 407 -17.69 -11.20 5.20
CA GLN A 407 -17.33 -11.70 6.54
C GLN A 407 -16.89 -13.18 6.50
N TYR A 408 -17.44 -13.95 5.58
CA TYR A 408 -17.03 -15.34 5.36
C TYR A 408 -15.63 -15.41 4.74
N TRP A 409 -15.44 -14.74 3.61
CA TRP A 409 -14.18 -14.84 2.87
C TRP A 409 -13.00 -14.21 3.61
N LEU A 410 -13.19 -13.09 4.31
CA LEU A 410 -12.15 -12.50 5.14
C LEU A 410 -11.64 -13.47 6.20
N ARG A 411 -12.53 -14.23 6.86
CA ARG A 411 -12.13 -15.24 7.84
C ARG A 411 -11.33 -16.37 7.20
N GLU A 412 -11.74 -16.85 6.02
CA GLU A 412 -11.01 -17.89 5.28
C GLU A 412 -9.62 -17.39 4.85
N ILE A 413 -9.53 -16.17 4.32
CA ILE A 413 -8.26 -15.56 3.90
C ILE A 413 -7.33 -15.37 5.10
N LEU A 414 -7.80 -14.76 6.19
CA LEU A 414 -7.00 -14.53 7.39
C LEU A 414 -6.44 -15.84 7.97
N ASN A 415 -7.25 -16.91 7.99
CA ASN A 415 -6.82 -18.21 8.50
C ASN A 415 -5.84 -18.93 7.56
N LYS A 416 -5.95 -18.74 6.24
CA LYS A 416 -5.10 -19.42 5.26
C LYS A 416 -3.77 -18.68 5.04
N MET A 417 -3.82 -17.34 4.90
CA MET A 417 -2.74 -16.53 4.39
C MET A 417 -1.79 -15.98 5.45
N TYR A 418 -2.19 -16.01 6.73
CA TYR A 418 -1.40 -15.45 7.83
C TYR A 418 -1.16 -16.49 8.90
N LYS A 419 0.13 -16.70 9.26
CA LYS A 419 0.56 -17.72 10.21
C LYS A 419 1.67 -17.17 11.11
N ASN A 420 1.76 -17.67 12.34
CA ASN A 420 2.92 -17.41 13.21
C ASN A 420 4.08 -18.34 12.82
N ASP A 421 4.69 -18.05 11.67
CA ASP A 421 5.77 -18.82 11.06
C ASP A 421 6.70 -17.88 10.31
N ILE A 422 7.94 -18.29 10.02
CA ILE A 422 8.91 -17.51 9.25
C ILE A 422 8.41 -17.24 7.80
N ASN A 423 7.59 -18.15 7.26
CA ASN A 423 6.92 -18.02 5.97
C ASN A 423 5.43 -17.71 6.19
N GLY A 424 5.13 -16.83 7.15
CA GLY A 424 3.78 -16.61 7.65
C GLY A 424 2.88 -15.73 6.78
N LEU A 425 3.40 -15.11 5.72
CA LEU A 425 2.63 -14.32 4.76
C LEU A 425 2.33 -15.13 3.49
N GLY A 426 1.16 -14.97 2.93
CA GLY A 426 0.76 -15.60 1.67
C GLY A 426 1.18 -14.80 0.44
N GLY A 427 2.43 -14.34 0.39
CA GLY A 427 3.04 -13.52 -0.65
C GLY A 427 4.11 -12.62 -0.07
N ASN A 428 4.67 -11.71 -0.87
CA ASN A 428 5.59 -10.68 -0.40
C ASN A 428 4.84 -9.65 0.48
N ASP A 429 5.54 -9.05 1.44
CA ASP A 429 4.94 -8.01 2.31
C ASP A 429 4.77 -6.66 1.59
N ASP A 430 5.58 -6.42 0.59
CA ASP A 430 5.61 -5.23 -0.26
C ASP A 430 5.53 -3.92 0.54
N CYS A 431 6.61 -3.68 1.29
CA CYS A 431 6.82 -2.48 2.08
C CYS A 431 5.70 -2.21 3.11
N GLY A 432 5.14 -3.26 3.71
CA GLY A 432 4.10 -3.15 4.73
C GLY A 432 2.67 -3.33 4.21
N GLN A 433 2.46 -3.43 2.89
CA GLN A 433 1.11 -3.50 2.32
C GLN A 433 0.34 -4.75 2.75
N MET A 434 0.94 -5.94 2.67
CA MET A 434 0.31 -7.20 3.11
C MET A 434 0.00 -7.16 4.61
N SER A 435 0.92 -6.63 5.40
CA SER A 435 0.78 -6.45 6.85
C SER A 435 -0.31 -5.43 7.20
N ALA A 436 -0.41 -4.30 6.48
CA ALA A 436 -1.48 -3.31 6.67
C ALA A 436 -2.86 -3.88 6.30
N TRP A 437 -2.94 -4.69 5.24
CA TRP A 437 -4.17 -5.42 4.90
C TRP A 437 -4.63 -6.32 6.05
N TYR A 438 -3.69 -7.07 6.65
CA TYR A 438 -3.96 -7.91 7.82
C TYR A 438 -4.50 -7.07 8.99
N LEU A 439 -3.80 -5.99 9.35
CA LEU A 439 -4.19 -5.13 10.48
C LEU A 439 -5.60 -4.54 10.29
N PHE A 440 -5.90 -3.99 9.13
CA PHE A 440 -7.25 -3.49 8.83
C PHE A 440 -8.30 -4.60 8.89
N SER A 441 -8.01 -5.74 8.28
CA SER A 441 -8.95 -6.88 8.26
C SER A 441 -9.19 -7.45 9.65
N VAL A 442 -8.17 -7.47 10.52
CA VAL A 442 -8.29 -7.85 11.94
C VAL A 442 -9.17 -6.87 12.70
N MET A 443 -9.05 -5.55 12.43
CA MET A 443 -9.92 -4.52 12.99
C MET A 443 -11.37 -4.63 12.47
N GLY A 444 -11.60 -5.29 11.34
CA GLY A 444 -12.90 -5.52 10.74
C GLY A 444 -13.36 -4.46 9.75
N PHE A 445 -12.45 -3.68 9.18
CA PHE A 445 -12.71 -2.72 8.09
C PHE A 445 -11.47 -2.56 7.19
N TYR A 446 -11.66 -1.99 5.98
CA TYR A 446 -10.59 -1.85 4.98
C TYR A 446 -10.83 -0.64 4.07
N PRO A 447 -9.78 0.13 3.71
CA PRO A 447 -9.89 1.26 2.78
C PRO A 447 -9.95 0.78 1.32
N VAL A 448 -11.12 0.28 0.88
CA VAL A 448 -11.31 -0.26 -0.48
C VAL A 448 -10.98 0.76 -1.57
N CYS A 449 -11.26 2.04 -1.29
CA CYS A 449 -11.08 3.13 -2.25
C CYS A 449 -10.38 4.31 -1.56
N PRO A 450 -9.02 4.27 -1.40
CA PRO A 450 -8.26 5.41 -0.92
C PRO A 450 -8.56 6.67 -1.74
N GLY A 451 -8.62 7.83 -1.06
CA GLY A 451 -9.17 9.06 -1.63
C GLY A 451 -10.63 9.33 -1.23
N THR A 452 -11.32 8.32 -0.65
CA THR A 452 -12.55 8.53 0.13
C THR A 452 -12.23 8.65 1.62
N ASP A 453 -13.19 9.15 2.39
CA ASP A 453 -13.13 9.12 3.86
C ASP A 453 -13.61 7.78 4.46
N GLN A 454 -13.95 6.78 3.63
CA GLN A 454 -14.65 5.56 4.03
C GLN A 454 -13.71 4.35 4.16
N TYR A 455 -13.98 3.55 5.19
CA TYR A 455 -13.45 2.21 5.35
C TYR A 455 -14.61 1.22 5.30
N VAL A 456 -14.56 0.25 4.40
CA VAL A 456 -15.63 -0.75 4.19
C VAL A 456 -15.58 -1.78 5.30
N LEU A 457 -16.75 -2.05 5.91
CA LEU A 457 -16.87 -2.97 7.04
C LEU A 457 -16.89 -4.44 6.59
N GLY A 458 -16.05 -5.22 7.25
CA GLY A 458 -16.04 -6.67 7.23
C GLY A 458 -16.56 -7.27 8.54
N ALA A 459 -15.71 -8.03 9.22
CA ALA A 459 -15.94 -8.55 10.58
C ALA A 459 -14.61 -8.60 11.34
N PRO A 460 -14.59 -8.24 12.65
CA PRO A 460 -13.39 -8.33 13.47
C PRO A 460 -12.86 -9.77 13.55
N TYR A 461 -11.55 -9.90 13.63
CA TYR A 461 -10.90 -11.19 13.80
C TYR A 461 -10.68 -11.53 15.28
N LEU A 462 -10.41 -10.51 16.11
CA LEU A 462 -10.11 -10.62 17.54
C LEU A 462 -11.34 -10.27 18.41
N PRO A 463 -11.44 -10.82 19.64
CA PRO A 463 -12.55 -10.51 20.55
C PRO A 463 -12.52 -9.07 21.08
N TYR A 464 -11.32 -8.48 21.18
CA TYR A 464 -11.10 -7.13 21.64
C TYR A 464 -9.86 -6.52 21.00
N LEU A 465 -9.99 -5.25 20.60
CA LEU A 465 -8.91 -4.40 20.17
C LEU A 465 -9.17 -2.97 20.63
N LYS A 466 -8.12 -2.30 21.10
CA LYS A 466 -8.14 -0.86 21.42
C LYS A 466 -7.01 -0.20 20.65
N LEU A 467 -7.34 0.87 19.94
CA LEU A 467 -6.40 1.74 19.25
C LEU A 467 -6.37 3.10 19.96
N THR A 468 -5.17 3.50 20.39
CA THR A 468 -4.92 4.88 20.84
C THR A 468 -4.59 5.73 19.63
N LEU A 469 -5.47 6.69 19.33
CA LEU A 469 -5.36 7.56 18.17
C LEU A 469 -4.35 8.70 18.41
N PRO A 470 -3.75 9.28 17.36
CA PRO A 470 -2.81 10.40 17.49
C PRO A 470 -3.37 11.64 18.21
N ASN A 471 -4.68 11.84 18.16
CA ASN A 471 -5.36 12.92 18.87
C ASN A 471 -5.64 12.64 20.37
N GLY A 472 -5.08 11.53 20.89
CA GLY A 472 -5.22 11.10 22.29
C GLY A 472 -6.54 10.39 22.63
N LYS A 473 -7.48 10.27 21.68
CA LYS A 473 -8.70 9.50 21.87
C LYS A 473 -8.45 8.01 21.63
N THR A 474 -9.41 7.17 22.00
CA THR A 474 -9.32 5.72 21.80
C THR A 474 -10.50 5.21 21.00
N LEU A 475 -10.23 4.28 20.10
CA LEU A 475 -11.23 3.45 19.44
C LEU A 475 -11.15 2.05 20.03
N GLU A 476 -12.25 1.56 20.60
CA GLU A 476 -12.37 0.18 21.04
C GLU A 476 -13.24 -0.62 20.06
N ILE A 477 -12.78 -1.81 19.69
CA ILE A 477 -13.51 -2.76 18.86
C ILE A 477 -13.79 -3.99 19.72
N LYS A 478 -15.07 -4.26 19.97
CA LYS A 478 -15.54 -5.34 20.83
C LYS A 478 -16.33 -6.36 20.01
N ALA A 479 -15.85 -7.59 19.97
CA ALA A 479 -16.50 -8.70 19.28
C ALA A 479 -16.47 -9.99 20.15
N PRO A 480 -17.10 -9.96 21.34
CA PRO A 480 -17.03 -11.08 22.27
C PRO A 480 -17.58 -12.37 21.64
N GLY A 481 -16.82 -13.44 21.77
CA GLY A 481 -17.15 -14.76 21.23
C GLY A 481 -16.95 -14.93 19.73
N VAL A 482 -16.28 -13.99 19.06
CA VAL A 482 -15.84 -14.16 17.68
C VAL A 482 -14.97 -15.42 17.54
N SER A 483 -15.17 -16.19 16.49
CA SER A 483 -14.45 -17.43 16.21
C SER A 483 -14.69 -17.85 14.76
N ASP A 484 -14.01 -18.91 14.29
CA ASP A 484 -14.24 -19.46 12.95
C ASP A 484 -15.69 -19.87 12.70
N LYS A 485 -16.40 -20.31 13.74
CA LYS A 485 -17.83 -20.59 13.67
C LYS A 485 -18.69 -19.34 13.76
N LYS A 486 -18.37 -18.43 14.70
CA LYS A 486 -19.12 -17.19 14.92
C LYS A 486 -18.41 -16.03 14.19
N ARG A 487 -18.42 -16.08 12.87
CA ARG A 487 -17.75 -15.13 11.97
C ARG A 487 -18.64 -14.03 11.41
N TYR A 488 -19.97 -14.17 11.56
CA TYR A 488 -20.94 -13.26 10.96
C TYR A 488 -21.38 -12.18 11.96
N VAL A 489 -21.48 -10.95 11.47
CA VAL A 489 -21.99 -9.80 12.24
C VAL A 489 -23.51 -9.85 12.26
N GLN A 490 -24.09 -10.12 13.42
CA GLN A 490 -25.53 -10.09 13.64
C GLN A 490 -26.05 -8.67 13.76
N SER A 491 -25.34 -7.81 14.50
CA SER A 491 -25.59 -6.38 14.63
C SER A 491 -24.30 -5.66 14.99
N LEU A 492 -24.25 -4.37 14.68
CA LEU A 492 -23.15 -3.47 15.04
C LEU A 492 -23.75 -2.23 15.73
N LYS A 493 -23.07 -1.75 16.76
CA LYS A 493 -23.31 -0.45 17.37
C LYS A 493 -22.05 0.41 17.31
N LEU A 494 -22.22 1.68 17.02
CA LEU A 494 -21.21 2.71 17.18
C LEU A 494 -21.62 3.61 18.34
N ASN A 495 -20.84 3.63 19.42
CA ASN A 495 -21.11 4.41 20.63
C ASN A 495 -22.51 4.15 21.23
N GLY A 496 -22.96 2.89 21.21
CA GLY A 496 -24.26 2.46 21.72
C GLY A 496 -25.43 2.55 20.74
N GLU A 497 -25.31 3.33 19.66
CA GLU A 497 -26.32 3.49 18.62
C GLU A 497 -26.22 2.39 17.54
N SER A 498 -27.36 1.93 17.02
CA SER A 498 -27.40 0.95 15.92
C SER A 498 -26.71 1.49 14.67
N TYR A 499 -25.87 0.67 14.05
CA TYR A 499 -25.07 1.06 12.89
C TYR A 499 -25.20 0.01 11.78
N ASP A 500 -26.01 0.30 10.77
CA ASP A 500 -26.31 -0.63 9.69
C ASP A 500 -25.52 -0.39 8.41
N LYS A 501 -24.82 0.77 8.30
CA LYS A 501 -23.93 1.06 7.16
C LYS A 501 -22.87 -0.02 6.98
N MET A 502 -22.46 -0.22 5.74
CA MET A 502 -21.38 -1.14 5.37
C MET A 502 -20.01 -0.45 5.28
N TYR A 503 -19.89 0.75 5.84
CA TYR A 503 -18.65 1.50 5.95
C TYR A 503 -18.64 2.33 7.25
N ILE A 504 -17.45 2.73 7.67
CA ILE A 504 -17.23 3.73 8.72
C ILE A 504 -16.35 4.83 8.14
N THR A 505 -16.57 6.09 8.55
CA THR A 505 -15.75 7.21 8.07
C THR A 505 -14.50 7.42 8.91
N HIS A 506 -13.46 8.03 8.30
CA HIS A 506 -12.26 8.42 9.02
C HIS A 506 -12.59 9.36 10.21
N GLU A 507 -13.53 10.29 9.99
CA GLU A 507 -14.00 11.19 11.05
C GLU A 507 -14.66 10.42 12.21
N ASP A 508 -15.48 9.40 11.92
CA ASP A 508 -16.10 8.57 12.98
C ASP A 508 -15.03 7.84 13.79
N ILE A 509 -13.98 7.34 13.16
CA ILE A 509 -12.85 6.71 13.85
C ILE A 509 -12.11 7.74 14.72
N LEU A 510 -11.78 8.93 14.19
CA LEU A 510 -11.08 9.98 14.92
C LEU A 510 -11.88 10.59 16.09
N LYS A 511 -13.20 10.46 16.08
CA LYS A 511 -14.03 10.81 17.26
C LYS A 511 -13.76 9.89 18.44
N GLY A 512 -13.21 8.70 18.18
CA GLY A 512 -13.04 7.66 19.18
C GLY A 512 -14.36 7.02 19.59
N GLY A 513 -14.29 6.14 20.60
CA GLY A 513 -15.47 5.47 21.14
C GLY A 513 -15.43 3.97 20.95
N VAL A 514 -16.59 3.34 20.79
CA VAL A 514 -16.72 1.88 20.81
C VAL A 514 -17.50 1.37 19.61
N LEU A 515 -16.91 0.44 18.87
CA LEU A 515 -17.57 -0.44 17.90
C LEU A 515 -17.92 -1.76 18.58
N GLU A 516 -19.20 -2.04 18.78
CA GLU A 516 -19.69 -3.25 19.43
C GLU A 516 -20.32 -4.20 18.42
N PHE A 517 -19.63 -5.30 18.11
CA PHE A 517 -20.08 -6.33 17.21
C PHE A 517 -20.73 -7.49 17.97
N LYS A 518 -21.99 -7.79 17.65
CA LYS A 518 -22.63 -9.05 18.06
C LYS A 518 -22.36 -10.12 17.00
N MET A 519 -21.57 -11.10 17.35
CA MET A 519 -21.17 -12.17 16.43
C MET A 519 -22.13 -13.36 16.44
N SER A 520 -22.26 -14.05 15.29
CA SER A 520 -23.16 -15.20 15.08
C SER A 520 -22.52 -16.27 14.20
N ALA A 521 -22.99 -17.51 14.35
CA ALA A 521 -22.64 -18.62 13.46
C ALA A 521 -23.45 -18.61 12.15
N SER A 522 -24.54 -17.85 12.10
CA SER A 522 -25.39 -17.71 10.91
C SER A 522 -25.38 -16.26 10.41
N PRO A 523 -25.38 -16.06 9.08
CA PRO A 523 -25.34 -14.71 8.51
C PRO A 523 -26.64 -13.93 8.77
N ASN A 524 -26.52 -12.64 9.07
CA ASN A 524 -27.66 -11.72 9.02
C ASN A 524 -27.82 -11.20 7.58
N LYS A 525 -28.78 -11.76 6.85
CA LYS A 525 -29.06 -11.41 5.45
C LYS A 525 -29.85 -10.11 5.26
N ARG A 526 -30.14 -9.38 6.34
CA ARG A 526 -30.91 -8.12 6.31
C ARG A 526 -30.04 -6.89 6.58
N ARG A 527 -28.89 -7.07 7.21
CA ARG A 527 -27.99 -5.97 7.56
C ARG A 527 -27.23 -5.49 6.32
N GLY A 528 -27.17 -4.16 6.13
CA GLY A 528 -26.39 -3.51 5.10
C GLY A 528 -26.89 -3.74 3.66
N VAL A 529 -28.16 -4.10 3.47
CA VAL A 529 -28.74 -4.35 2.15
C VAL A 529 -29.43 -3.12 1.55
N SER A 530 -29.75 -2.14 2.37
CA SER A 530 -30.37 -0.89 1.91
C SER A 530 -29.38 -0.05 1.11
N VAL A 531 -29.84 0.70 0.12
CA VAL A 531 -28.98 1.51 -0.77
C VAL A 531 -28.19 2.55 0.04
N GLN A 532 -28.81 3.17 1.04
CA GLN A 532 -28.14 4.16 1.91
C GLN A 532 -27.07 3.55 2.84
N ASP A 533 -27.04 2.24 2.99
CA ASP A 533 -26.04 1.55 3.81
C ASP A 533 -24.79 1.17 3.00
N LYS A 534 -24.83 1.31 1.67
CA LYS A 534 -23.74 0.94 0.77
C LYS A 534 -22.60 1.94 0.82
N PRO A 535 -21.35 1.49 0.59
CA PRO A 535 -20.23 2.40 0.46
C PRO A 535 -20.32 3.25 -0.82
N TYR A 536 -19.42 4.24 -0.92
CA TYR A 536 -19.32 5.15 -2.06
C TYR A 536 -19.18 4.43 -3.41
N SER A 537 -19.75 5.03 -4.45
CA SER A 537 -19.50 4.70 -5.86
C SER A 537 -19.77 5.93 -6.74
N LEU A 538 -18.90 6.19 -7.71
CA LEU A 538 -18.97 7.39 -8.57
C LEU A 538 -20.26 7.46 -9.38
N THR A 539 -20.74 6.34 -9.93
CA THR A 539 -21.91 6.29 -10.83
C THR A 539 -23.23 6.59 -10.11
N ASN A 540 -23.41 6.15 -8.89
CA ASN A 540 -24.68 6.29 -8.16
C ASN A 540 -24.69 7.39 -7.10
N GLY A 541 -23.65 8.23 -7.03
CA GLY A 541 -23.63 9.47 -6.23
C GLY A 541 -24.06 9.33 -4.77
N ILE A 542 -23.93 8.16 -4.19
CA ILE A 542 -24.21 7.92 -2.78
C ILE A 542 -22.99 8.40 -2.01
N ASN A 543 -23.14 9.56 -1.40
CA ASN A 543 -22.13 10.20 -0.56
C ASN A 543 -21.94 9.42 0.74
#